data_451269fe8506497e8fcf268bbe8ec2fd
#
_entry.id   451269fe8506497e8fcf268bbe8ec2fd
#
_cell.length_a   1.000
_cell.length_b   1.000
_cell.length_c   1.000
_cell.angle_alpha   90.00
_cell.angle_beta   90.00
_cell.angle_gamma   90.00
#
_symmetry.space_group_name_H-M   'P 1'
#
loop_
_entity.id
_entity.type
_entity.pdbx_description
1 polymer ?
#
loop_
_entity_poly.entity_id
_entity_poly.type
_entity_poly.pdbx_seq_one_letter_code
_entity_poly.pdbx_strand_id
1 'polypeptide(L)'
;MKQGSLYEALFQIGALIFVVIVVHATYVTVIRPNADLIQEQQQLLQQQDENFVPERSVFIILRDFEQETCIILMLWAIAIISMKTQHTLRERALLDRTLIQLQDGVSILPEDSRNYSRPVQALSSKEREFLLPRALLAGLHRFQSTENIQAVSSIVKDTCESEADRMETELTIVRYIAWAIPSIGFLGTVRGIGTALGQAYQAVSGDIVGVTQSLGVAFNSTFVALVVSILLMFLLHQLQLLQDRLVLDCQNYCDARLIRHMQVPEKNEKS
;
A
#
# COMPACT_ATOMS: atom_id res chain seq x y z
N MET A 1 3.91 -10.91 -18.42
CA MET A 1 3.06 -9.79 -18.02
C MET A 1 1.62 -10.17 -17.68
N LYS A 2 0.86 -10.88 -18.51
CA LYS A 2 -0.58 -11.19 -18.22
C LYS A 2 -0.85 -12.08 -17.00
N GLN A 3 0.03 -13.02 -16.64
CA GLN A 3 -0.21 -13.95 -15.50
C GLN A 3 0.00 -13.31 -14.13
N GLY A 4 0.98 -12.42 -13.97
CA GLY A 4 1.22 -11.73 -12.70
C GLY A 4 0.08 -10.77 -12.34
N SER A 5 -0.40 -9.98 -13.31
CA SER A 5 -1.52 -9.05 -13.11
C SER A 5 -2.84 -9.78 -12.78
N LEU A 6 -3.09 -10.95 -13.37
CA LEU A 6 -4.27 -11.75 -13.04
C LEU A 6 -4.21 -12.31 -11.62
N TYR A 7 -3.04 -12.81 -11.21
CA TYR A 7 -2.85 -13.30 -9.84
C TYR A 7 -3.04 -12.20 -8.78
N GLU A 8 -2.50 -11.00 -9.04
CA GLU A 8 -2.69 -9.84 -8.16
C GLU A 8 -4.17 -9.45 -8.04
N ALA A 9 -4.88 -9.39 -9.17
CA ALA A 9 -6.31 -9.08 -9.18
C ALA A 9 -7.14 -10.14 -8.42
N LEU A 10 -6.84 -11.43 -8.62
CA LEU A 10 -7.49 -12.52 -7.90
C LEU A 10 -7.21 -12.46 -6.39
N PHE A 11 -5.96 -12.14 -6.01
CA PHE A 11 -5.60 -11.97 -4.61
C PHE A 11 -6.36 -10.80 -3.98
N GLN A 12 -6.44 -9.64 -4.66
CA GLN A 12 -7.15 -8.47 -4.14
C GLN A 12 -8.64 -8.74 -3.93
N ILE A 13 -9.28 -9.41 -4.90
CA ILE A 13 -10.71 -9.78 -4.79
C ILE A 13 -10.92 -10.82 -3.68
N GLY A 14 -10.07 -11.85 -3.64
CA GLY A 14 -10.14 -12.88 -2.60
C GLY A 14 -9.92 -12.32 -1.20
N ALA A 15 -8.94 -11.43 -1.04
CA ALA A 15 -8.67 -10.74 0.21
C ALA A 15 -9.85 -9.86 0.64
N LEU A 16 -10.48 -9.12 -0.30
CA LEU A 16 -11.66 -8.32 0.00
C LEU A 16 -12.81 -9.19 0.51
N ILE A 17 -13.15 -10.26 -0.21
CA ILE A 17 -14.24 -11.17 0.19
C ILE A 17 -13.96 -11.76 1.56
N PHE A 18 -12.74 -12.23 1.80
CA PHE A 18 -12.34 -12.79 3.09
C PHE A 18 -12.46 -11.76 4.22
N VAL A 19 -11.96 -10.56 4.03
CA VAL A 19 -12.03 -9.46 5.02
C VAL A 19 -13.48 -9.09 5.32
N VAL A 20 -14.32 -8.95 4.28
CA VAL A 20 -15.75 -8.64 4.45
C VAL A 20 -16.44 -9.71 5.31
N ILE A 21 -16.23 -11.01 5.02
CA ILE A 21 -16.85 -12.09 5.78
C ILE A 21 -16.39 -12.06 7.24
N VAL A 22 -15.08 -11.94 7.49
CA VAL A 22 -14.53 -11.98 8.85
C VAL A 22 -14.96 -10.76 9.66
N VAL A 23 -14.88 -9.57 9.10
CA VAL A 23 -15.27 -8.34 9.81
C VAL A 23 -16.77 -8.33 10.06
N HIS A 24 -17.59 -8.61 9.05
CA HIS A 24 -19.05 -8.65 9.21
C HIS A 24 -19.48 -9.70 10.26
N ALA A 25 -18.91 -10.89 10.23
CA ALA A 25 -19.16 -11.91 11.25
C ALA A 25 -18.80 -11.39 12.65
N THR A 26 -17.64 -10.72 12.81
CA THR A 26 -17.23 -10.14 14.09
C THR A 26 -18.19 -9.03 14.55
N TYR A 27 -18.67 -8.20 13.64
CA TYR A 27 -19.65 -7.17 13.95
C TYR A 27 -20.98 -7.74 14.43
N VAL A 28 -21.50 -8.75 13.75
CA VAL A 28 -22.80 -9.36 14.08
C VAL A 28 -22.73 -10.20 15.37
N THR A 29 -21.61 -10.91 15.61
CA THR A 29 -21.51 -11.82 16.74
C THR A 29 -20.95 -11.19 18.02
N VAL A 30 -20.10 -10.14 17.89
CA VAL A 30 -19.37 -9.58 19.03
C VAL A 30 -19.69 -8.10 19.22
N ILE A 31 -19.47 -7.26 18.21
CA ILE A 31 -19.50 -5.80 18.40
C ILE A 31 -20.92 -5.30 18.68
N ARG A 32 -21.87 -5.60 17.80
CA ARG A 32 -23.26 -5.13 17.96
C ARG A 32 -23.94 -5.67 19.21
N PRO A 33 -23.90 -6.97 19.52
CA PRO A 33 -24.53 -7.48 20.74
C PRO A 33 -23.98 -6.86 22.03
N ASN A 34 -22.63 -6.69 22.11
CA ASN A 34 -22.04 -6.04 23.29
C ASN A 34 -22.38 -4.55 23.36
N ALA A 35 -22.42 -3.86 22.21
CA ALA A 35 -22.81 -2.47 22.17
C ALA A 35 -24.26 -2.26 22.62
N ASP A 36 -25.18 -3.14 22.19
CA ASP A 36 -26.60 -3.09 22.56
C ASP A 36 -26.79 -3.35 24.06
N LEU A 37 -26.11 -4.36 24.62
CA LEU A 37 -26.13 -4.64 26.06
C LEU A 37 -25.63 -3.46 26.90
N ILE A 38 -24.51 -2.83 26.51
CA ILE A 38 -23.96 -1.70 27.23
C ILE A 38 -24.90 -0.50 27.12
N GLN A 39 -25.49 -0.28 25.96
CA GLN A 39 -26.45 0.82 25.75
C GLN A 39 -27.71 0.64 26.60
N GLU A 40 -28.25 -0.58 26.69
CA GLU A 40 -29.38 -0.90 27.55
C GLU A 40 -29.06 -0.66 29.03
N GLN A 41 -27.91 -1.12 29.50
CA GLN A 41 -27.44 -0.88 30.87
C GLN A 41 -27.30 0.60 31.18
N GLN A 42 -26.72 1.38 30.26
CA GLN A 42 -26.57 2.82 30.45
C GLN A 42 -27.92 3.55 30.48
N GLN A 43 -28.90 3.13 29.68
CA GLN A 43 -30.24 3.70 29.70
C GLN A 43 -30.96 3.42 31.04
N LEU A 44 -30.84 2.19 31.59
CA LEU A 44 -31.39 1.85 32.88
C LEU A 44 -30.79 2.67 34.02
N LEU A 45 -29.46 2.84 34.02
CA LEU A 45 -28.75 3.67 35.01
C LEU A 45 -29.15 5.15 34.92
N GLN A 46 -29.33 5.68 33.71
CA GLN A 46 -29.75 7.05 33.48
C GLN A 46 -31.21 7.31 33.94
N GLN A 47 -32.07 6.29 33.92
CA GLN A 47 -33.42 6.39 34.49
C GLN A 47 -33.42 6.38 36.04
N GLN A 48 -32.40 5.79 36.67
CA GLN A 48 -32.26 5.73 38.12
C GLN A 48 -31.52 6.94 38.71
N ASP A 49 -30.61 7.53 37.96
CA ASP A 49 -29.82 8.69 38.37
C ASP A 49 -29.75 9.71 37.22
N GLU A 50 -30.45 10.84 37.36
CA GLU A 50 -30.45 11.93 36.39
C GLU A 50 -29.06 12.54 36.13
N ASN A 51 -28.12 12.37 37.05
CA ASN A 51 -26.74 12.86 36.91
C ASN A 51 -25.77 11.84 36.34
N PHE A 52 -26.27 10.62 35.96
CA PHE A 52 -25.42 9.58 35.39
C PHE A 52 -24.86 10.01 34.03
N VAL A 53 -23.53 10.02 33.91
CA VAL A 53 -22.82 10.28 32.65
C VAL A 53 -22.42 8.94 32.02
N PRO A 54 -22.94 8.61 30.82
CA PRO A 54 -22.58 7.38 30.12
C PRO A 54 -21.08 7.28 29.82
N GLU A 55 -20.45 6.19 30.17
CA GLU A 55 -19.05 5.93 29.80
C GLU A 55 -18.90 5.59 28.32
N ARG A 56 -17.83 6.08 27.72
CA ARG A 56 -17.52 5.77 26.32
C ARG A 56 -16.97 4.36 26.20
N SER A 57 -17.76 3.45 25.66
CA SER A 57 -17.34 2.08 25.35
C SER A 57 -16.84 1.99 23.91
N VAL A 58 -15.75 1.23 23.70
CA VAL A 58 -15.22 0.94 22.35
C VAL A 58 -16.26 0.23 21.48
N PHE A 59 -17.11 -0.62 22.06
CA PHE A 59 -18.18 -1.30 21.32
C PHE A 59 -19.22 -0.31 20.79
N ILE A 60 -19.60 0.70 21.57
CA ILE A 60 -20.54 1.74 21.14
C ILE A 60 -19.91 2.60 20.03
N ILE A 61 -18.60 2.92 20.15
CA ILE A 61 -17.88 3.71 19.16
C ILE A 61 -17.79 2.99 17.81
N LEU A 62 -17.66 1.65 17.81
CA LEU A 62 -17.48 0.84 16.60
C LEU A 62 -18.77 0.25 16.03
N ARG A 63 -19.94 0.50 16.61
CA ARG A 63 -21.20 -0.20 16.35
C ARG A 63 -21.73 -0.05 14.92
N ASP A 64 -21.61 1.14 14.32
CA ASP A 64 -22.34 1.51 13.12
C ASP A 64 -21.70 0.99 11.82
N PHE A 65 -22.46 1.07 10.72
CA PHE A 65 -22.04 0.57 9.40
C PHE A 65 -20.86 1.31 8.81
N GLU A 66 -20.72 2.60 9.10
CA GLU A 66 -19.62 3.41 8.61
C GLU A 66 -18.30 2.96 9.18
N GLN A 67 -18.25 2.64 10.48
CA GLN A 67 -17.05 2.11 11.12
C GLN A 67 -16.72 0.71 10.62
N GLU A 68 -17.73 -0.16 10.46
CA GLU A 68 -17.56 -1.47 9.85
C GLU A 68 -16.93 -1.36 8.47
N THR A 69 -17.47 -0.49 7.61
CA THR A 69 -16.97 -0.26 6.26
C THR A 69 -15.53 0.29 6.27
N CYS A 70 -15.22 1.25 7.16
CA CYS A 70 -13.87 1.78 7.31
C CYS A 70 -12.86 0.70 7.71
N ILE A 71 -13.23 -0.20 8.64
CA ILE A 71 -12.37 -1.31 9.07
C ILE A 71 -12.17 -2.33 7.95
N ILE A 72 -13.22 -2.66 7.19
CA ILE A 72 -13.11 -3.53 6.01
C ILE A 72 -12.11 -2.95 5.01
N LEU A 73 -12.27 -1.69 4.65
CA LEU A 73 -11.41 -1.01 3.70
C LEU A 73 -9.96 -0.92 4.21
N MET A 74 -9.76 -0.62 5.49
CA MET A 74 -8.44 -0.60 6.12
C MET A 74 -7.75 -1.96 6.03
N LEU A 75 -8.40 -3.03 6.44
CA LEU A 75 -7.81 -4.37 6.43
C LEU A 75 -7.53 -4.86 5.02
N TRP A 76 -8.42 -4.55 4.07
CA TRP A 76 -8.18 -4.84 2.66
C TRP A 76 -6.96 -4.10 2.12
N ALA A 77 -6.84 -2.80 2.40
CA ALA A 77 -5.67 -2.00 2.01
C ALA A 77 -4.38 -2.52 2.67
N ILE A 78 -4.42 -2.92 3.94
CA ILE A 78 -3.28 -3.54 4.64
C ILE A 78 -2.87 -4.85 3.98
N ALA A 79 -3.81 -5.68 3.52
CA ALA A 79 -3.50 -6.91 2.79
C ALA A 79 -2.75 -6.61 1.47
N ILE A 80 -3.20 -5.59 0.72
CA ILE A 80 -2.54 -5.14 -0.51
C ILE A 80 -1.13 -4.59 -0.21
N ILE A 81 -1.00 -3.70 0.78
CA ILE A 81 0.29 -3.14 1.21
C ILE A 81 1.25 -4.27 1.62
N SER A 82 0.79 -5.24 2.40
CA SER A 82 1.62 -6.37 2.86
C SER A 82 2.13 -7.21 1.70
N MET A 83 1.28 -7.51 0.72
CA MET A 83 1.69 -8.24 -0.49
C MET A 83 2.76 -7.46 -1.28
N LYS A 84 2.54 -6.17 -1.50
CA LYS A 84 3.49 -5.31 -2.23
C LYS A 84 4.80 -5.13 -1.47
N THR A 85 4.74 -4.96 -0.14
CA THR A 85 5.94 -4.90 0.71
C THR A 85 6.77 -6.17 0.61
N GLN A 86 6.14 -7.35 0.68
CA GLN A 86 6.85 -8.63 0.54
C GLN A 86 7.51 -8.75 -0.84
N HIS A 87 6.85 -8.30 -1.91
CA HIS A 87 7.43 -8.30 -3.25
C HIS A 87 8.67 -7.40 -3.31
N THR A 88 8.57 -6.16 -2.86
CA THR A 88 9.66 -5.18 -2.83
C THR A 88 10.85 -5.66 -1.98
N LEU A 89 10.60 -6.31 -0.82
CA LEU A 89 11.64 -6.87 0.02
C LEU A 89 12.39 -8.04 -0.65
N ARG A 90 11.66 -8.88 -1.41
CA ARG A 90 12.29 -9.96 -2.19
C ARG A 90 13.17 -9.42 -3.32
N GLU A 91 12.74 -8.37 -4.00
CA GLU A 91 13.55 -7.69 -5.00
C GLU A 91 14.80 -7.07 -4.38
N ARG A 92 14.64 -6.41 -3.23
CA ARG A 92 15.76 -5.81 -2.50
C ARG A 92 16.81 -6.83 -2.07
N ALA A 93 16.40 -8.03 -1.65
CA ALA A 93 17.32 -9.10 -1.30
C ALA A 93 18.23 -9.56 -2.46
N LEU A 94 17.84 -9.23 -3.71
CA LEU A 94 18.68 -9.52 -4.89
C LEU A 94 19.84 -8.54 -5.03
N LEU A 95 19.71 -7.31 -4.51
CA LEU A 95 20.79 -6.31 -4.49
C LEU A 95 21.99 -6.75 -3.64
N ASP A 96 21.75 -7.58 -2.62
CA ASP A 96 22.80 -8.13 -1.76
C ASP A 96 23.61 -9.25 -2.47
N ARG A 97 23.09 -9.76 -3.60
CA ARG A 97 23.78 -10.78 -4.40
C ARG A 97 24.68 -10.13 -5.43
N THR A 98 25.92 -10.61 -5.54
CA THR A 98 26.85 -10.21 -6.59
C THR A 98 26.47 -10.87 -7.90
N LEU A 99 25.56 -10.24 -8.69
CA LEU A 99 25.12 -10.78 -9.98
C LEU A 99 26.18 -10.61 -11.07
N ILE A 100 26.98 -9.57 -11.01
CA ILE A 100 28.11 -9.32 -11.90
C ILE A 100 29.38 -9.45 -11.08
N GLN A 101 30.13 -10.54 -11.34
CA GLN A 101 31.44 -10.77 -10.73
C GLN A 101 32.51 -10.12 -11.60
N LEU A 102 33.00 -8.96 -11.17
CA LEU A 102 34.13 -8.30 -11.78
C LEU A 102 35.38 -8.53 -10.90
N GLN A 103 36.46 -8.94 -11.52
CA GLN A 103 37.78 -8.91 -10.86
C GLN A 103 38.31 -7.47 -10.88
N ASP A 104 39.04 -7.08 -9.83
CA ASP A 104 39.61 -5.75 -9.75
C ASP A 104 40.51 -5.47 -10.96
N GLY A 105 40.27 -4.33 -11.63
CA GLY A 105 41.03 -3.91 -12.81
C GLY A 105 40.55 -4.47 -14.15
N VAL A 106 39.47 -5.27 -14.19
CA VAL A 106 38.89 -5.74 -15.44
C VAL A 106 37.83 -4.77 -15.95
N SER A 107 37.96 -4.42 -17.22
CA SER A 107 36.97 -3.59 -17.95
C SER A 107 36.03 -4.47 -18.75
N ILE A 108 34.78 -4.07 -18.83
CA ILE A 108 33.75 -4.72 -19.65
C ILE A 108 33.84 -4.14 -21.06
N LEU A 109 34.18 -4.99 -22.03
CA LEU A 109 34.13 -4.62 -23.44
C LEU A 109 32.76 -4.99 -24.05
N PRO A 110 32.35 -4.36 -25.17
CA PRO A 110 31.09 -4.67 -25.83
C PRO A 110 30.94 -6.18 -26.17
N GLU A 111 32.03 -6.85 -26.55
CA GLU A 111 32.08 -8.27 -26.87
C GLU A 111 31.82 -9.15 -25.65
N ASP A 112 32.25 -8.71 -24.46
CA ASP A 112 32.10 -9.45 -23.20
C ASP A 112 30.70 -9.34 -22.61
N SER A 113 29.88 -8.42 -23.06
CA SER A 113 28.53 -8.18 -22.55
C SER A 113 27.68 -9.46 -22.49
N ARG A 114 27.89 -10.37 -23.44
CA ARG A 114 27.21 -11.66 -23.48
C ARG A 114 27.62 -12.59 -22.35
N ASN A 115 28.87 -12.55 -21.93
CA ASN A 115 29.38 -13.38 -20.82
C ASN A 115 28.82 -12.87 -19.48
N TYR A 116 28.77 -11.56 -19.29
CA TYR A 116 28.19 -10.95 -18.08
C TYR A 116 26.67 -11.05 -18.01
N SER A 117 25.98 -11.21 -19.14
CA SER A 117 24.52 -11.42 -19.14
C SER A 117 24.11 -12.84 -18.73
N ARG A 118 24.97 -13.86 -18.94
CA ARG A 118 24.66 -15.27 -18.65
C ARG A 118 24.28 -15.55 -17.19
N PRO A 119 25.00 -15.06 -16.16
CA PRO A 119 24.62 -15.27 -14.76
C PRO A 119 23.25 -14.66 -14.44
N VAL A 120 22.94 -13.49 -15.01
CA VAL A 120 21.66 -12.82 -14.83
C VAL A 120 20.54 -13.59 -15.55
N GLN A 121 20.81 -14.12 -16.74
CA GLN A 121 19.87 -14.97 -17.48
C GLN A 121 19.63 -16.34 -16.84
N ALA A 122 20.57 -16.82 -16.03
CA ALA A 122 20.46 -18.09 -15.31
C ALA A 122 19.54 -18.01 -14.07
N LEU A 123 19.14 -16.80 -13.66
CA LEU A 123 18.16 -16.61 -12.59
C LEU A 123 16.82 -17.26 -12.93
N SER A 124 16.04 -17.58 -11.90
CA SER A 124 14.68 -18.10 -12.09
C SER A 124 13.82 -17.12 -12.91
N SER A 125 12.81 -17.65 -13.60
CA SER A 125 11.92 -16.82 -14.44
C SER A 125 11.29 -15.66 -13.68
N LYS A 126 10.98 -15.87 -12.39
CA LYS A 126 10.42 -14.83 -11.51
C LYS A 126 11.45 -13.77 -11.12
N GLU A 127 12.67 -14.20 -10.77
CA GLU A 127 13.74 -13.27 -10.38
C GLU A 127 14.22 -12.42 -11.56
N ARG A 128 14.14 -12.93 -12.79
CA ARG A 128 14.49 -12.16 -14.00
C ARG A 128 13.52 -11.00 -14.29
N GLU A 129 12.31 -11.07 -13.78
CA GLU A 129 11.33 -9.99 -13.90
C GLU A 129 11.56 -8.84 -12.91
N PHE A 130 12.40 -9.03 -11.90
CA PHE A 130 12.77 -7.99 -10.93
C PHE A 130 13.56 -6.85 -11.58
N LEU A 131 13.52 -5.68 -10.96
CA LEU A 131 14.10 -4.46 -11.50
C LEU A 131 15.59 -4.59 -11.81
N LEU A 132 16.41 -5.08 -10.84
CA LEU A 132 17.86 -5.16 -11.02
C LEU A 132 18.28 -6.06 -12.20
N PRO A 133 17.80 -7.32 -12.34
CA PRO A 133 18.11 -8.13 -13.51
C PRO A 133 17.68 -7.50 -14.84
N ARG A 134 16.53 -6.86 -14.87
CA ARG A 134 16.00 -6.18 -16.07
C ARG A 134 16.89 -5.01 -16.46
N ALA A 135 17.28 -4.16 -15.51
CA ALA A 135 18.15 -3.02 -15.74
C ALA A 135 19.56 -3.46 -16.22
N LEU A 136 20.13 -4.51 -15.59
CA LEU A 136 21.41 -5.09 -16.00
C LEU A 136 21.37 -5.66 -17.41
N LEU A 137 20.35 -6.46 -17.73
CA LEU A 137 20.20 -7.05 -19.07
C LEU A 137 19.96 -5.98 -20.14
N ALA A 138 19.14 -4.96 -19.85
CA ALA A 138 18.91 -3.85 -20.75
C ALA A 138 20.21 -3.08 -21.03
N GLY A 139 20.99 -2.78 -19.98
CA GLY A 139 22.27 -2.09 -20.08
C GLY A 139 23.29 -2.88 -20.89
N LEU A 140 23.49 -4.18 -20.56
CA LEU A 140 24.43 -5.04 -21.27
C LEU A 140 24.07 -5.22 -22.75
N HIS A 141 22.78 -5.41 -23.05
CA HIS A 141 22.31 -5.52 -24.42
C HIS A 141 22.48 -4.21 -25.21
N ARG A 142 22.20 -3.07 -24.55
CA ARG A 142 22.41 -1.76 -25.17
C ARG A 142 23.89 -1.53 -25.45
N PHE A 143 24.80 -1.88 -24.51
CA PHE A 143 26.23 -1.76 -24.70
C PHE A 143 26.74 -2.55 -25.87
N GLN A 144 26.33 -3.83 -25.98
CA GLN A 144 26.68 -4.71 -27.09
C GLN A 144 26.26 -4.13 -28.46
N SER A 145 25.11 -3.44 -28.52
CA SER A 145 24.55 -2.98 -29.80
C SER A 145 25.02 -1.59 -30.21
N THR A 146 25.35 -0.72 -29.25
CA THR A 146 25.65 0.71 -29.54
C THR A 146 27.09 1.10 -29.26
N GLU A 147 27.84 0.28 -28.51
CA GLU A 147 29.20 0.59 -28.04
C GLU A 147 29.29 1.97 -27.38
N ASN A 148 28.20 2.43 -26.75
CA ASN A 148 28.08 3.78 -26.18
C ASN A 148 27.65 3.72 -24.72
N ILE A 149 28.53 4.16 -23.83
CA ILE A 149 28.32 4.15 -22.38
C ILE A 149 27.17 5.08 -21.96
N GLN A 150 27.01 6.23 -22.62
CA GLN A 150 25.91 7.16 -22.31
C GLN A 150 24.55 6.55 -22.67
N ALA A 151 24.49 5.81 -23.78
CA ALA A 151 23.26 5.08 -24.16
C ALA A 151 22.91 3.99 -23.15
N VAL A 152 23.92 3.37 -22.51
CA VAL A 152 23.71 2.41 -21.42
C VAL A 152 23.16 3.10 -20.17
N SER A 153 23.77 4.22 -19.78
CA SER A 153 23.29 5.00 -18.62
C SER A 153 21.84 5.45 -18.81
N SER A 154 21.48 5.91 -20.01
CA SER A 154 20.10 6.29 -20.32
C SER A 154 19.14 5.12 -20.20
N ILE A 155 19.41 3.97 -20.82
CA ILE A 155 18.47 2.84 -20.80
C ILE A 155 18.32 2.24 -19.39
N VAL A 156 19.36 2.25 -18.57
CA VAL A 156 19.27 1.83 -17.16
C VAL A 156 18.36 2.78 -16.39
N LYS A 157 18.56 4.09 -16.56
CA LYS A 157 17.73 5.11 -15.94
C LYS A 157 16.28 4.98 -16.37
N ASP A 158 16.02 4.91 -17.69
CA ASP A 158 14.67 4.78 -18.25
C ASP A 158 13.96 3.50 -17.72
N THR A 159 14.69 2.40 -17.55
CA THR A 159 14.17 1.15 -16.99
C THR A 159 13.76 1.33 -15.53
N CYS A 160 14.57 2.02 -14.73
CA CYS A 160 14.30 2.30 -13.33
C CYS A 160 13.14 3.29 -13.15
N GLU A 161 13.08 4.35 -13.95
CA GLU A 161 11.96 5.31 -13.93
C GLU A 161 10.64 4.66 -14.33
N SER A 162 10.63 3.85 -15.39
CA SER A 162 9.44 3.12 -15.80
C SER A 162 8.93 2.13 -14.73
N GLU A 163 9.85 1.55 -13.94
CA GLU A 163 9.46 0.69 -12.83
C GLU A 163 8.91 1.48 -11.64
N ALA A 164 9.49 2.66 -11.33
CA ALA A 164 8.99 3.56 -10.32
C ALA A 164 7.55 4.00 -10.64
N ASP A 165 7.29 4.42 -11.88
CA ASP A 165 5.95 4.81 -12.36
C ASP A 165 4.95 3.65 -12.26
N ARG A 166 5.41 2.41 -12.55
CA ARG A 166 4.58 1.22 -12.41
C ARG A 166 4.21 0.97 -10.94
N MET A 167 5.19 1.02 -10.03
CA MET A 167 4.96 0.84 -8.60
C MET A 167 4.01 1.90 -8.05
N GLU A 168 4.16 3.16 -8.46
CA GLU A 168 3.25 4.24 -8.08
C GLU A 168 1.82 4.01 -8.58
N THR A 169 1.67 3.58 -9.84
CA THR A 169 0.37 3.26 -10.43
C THR A 169 -0.32 2.11 -9.69
N GLU A 170 0.42 1.09 -9.29
CA GLU A 170 -0.09 -0.05 -8.55
C GLU A 170 -0.61 0.31 -7.15
N LEU A 171 -0.17 1.43 -6.56
CA LEU A 171 -0.66 1.94 -5.28
C LEU A 171 -1.90 2.82 -5.39
N THR A 172 -2.38 3.11 -6.58
CA THR A 172 -3.53 4.02 -6.80
C THR A 172 -4.78 3.55 -6.08
N ILE A 173 -5.05 2.23 -6.06
CA ILE A 173 -6.21 1.66 -5.35
C ILE A 173 -6.12 1.89 -3.83
N VAL A 174 -4.94 1.73 -3.24
CA VAL A 174 -4.73 1.96 -1.80
C VAL A 174 -4.88 3.44 -1.47
N ARG A 175 -4.37 4.31 -2.32
CA ARG A 175 -4.52 5.77 -2.20
C ARG A 175 -5.99 6.19 -2.28
N TYR A 176 -6.75 5.59 -3.20
CA TYR A 176 -8.19 5.79 -3.28
C TYR A 176 -8.92 5.35 -2.01
N ILE A 177 -8.58 4.17 -1.46
CA ILE A 177 -9.16 3.67 -0.21
C ILE A 177 -8.85 4.63 0.96
N ALA A 178 -7.60 5.10 1.07
CA ALA A 178 -7.17 6.03 2.10
C ALA A 178 -7.96 7.35 2.07
N TRP A 179 -8.37 7.81 0.88
CA TRP A 179 -9.22 8.97 0.69
C TRP A 179 -10.71 8.66 0.92
N ALA A 180 -11.17 7.47 0.55
CA ALA A 180 -12.57 7.06 0.71
C ALA A 180 -12.99 6.91 2.18
N ILE A 181 -12.08 6.43 3.05
CA ILE A 181 -12.35 6.21 4.47
C ILE A 181 -12.84 7.48 5.19
N PRO A 182 -12.16 8.65 5.12
CA PRO A 182 -12.65 9.89 5.70
C PRO A 182 -14.01 10.33 5.13
N SER A 183 -14.21 10.08 3.84
CA SER A 183 -15.48 10.42 3.17
C SER A 183 -16.66 9.61 3.72
N ILE A 184 -16.42 8.31 4.03
CA ILE A 184 -17.42 7.45 4.68
C ILE A 184 -17.69 7.93 6.10
N GLY A 185 -16.65 8.32 6.85
CA GLY A 185 -16.83 8.93 8.17
C GLY A 185 -17.68 10.18 8.13
N PHE A 186 -17.47 11.04 7.14
CA PHE A 186 -18.27 12.23 6.92
C PHE A 186 -19.73 11.90 6.56
N LEU A 187 -19.99 10.86 5.77
CA LEU A 187 -21.35 10.38 5.51
C LEU A 187 -22.06 9.98 6.81
N GLY A 188 -21.35 9.31 7.73
CA GLY A 188 -21.87 8.98 9.06
C GLY A 188 -22.24 10.23 9.88
N THR A 189 -21.43 11.29 9.80
CA THR A 189 -21.74 12.58 10.45
C THR A 189 -23.02 13.19 9.88
N VAL A 190 -23.14 13.24 8.57
CA VAL A 190 -24.34 13.80 7.91
C VAL A 190 -25.59 12.99 8.30
N ARG A 191 -25.49 11.66 8.28
CA ARG A 191 -26.59 10.78 8.71
C ARG A 191 -26.98 10.99 10.17
N GLY A 192 -26.00 11.03 11.06
CA GLY A 192 -26.24 11.20 12.50
C GLY A 192 -26.85 12.56 12.84
N ILE A 193 -26.34 13.66 12.25
CA ILE A 193 -26.92 14.99 12.42
C ILE A 193 -28.34 15.05 11.82
N GLY A 194 -28.56 14.45 10.64
CA GLY A 194 -29.87 14.39 10.02
C GLY A 194 -30.91 13.67 10.91
N THR A 195 -30.50 12.55 11.55
CA THR A 195 -31.34 11.84 12.51
C THR A 195 -31.60 12.67 13.76
N ALA A 196 -30.59 13.35 14.32
CA ALA A 196 -30.74 14.22 15.47
C ALA A 196 -31.73 15.39 15.20
N LEU A 197 -31.65 16.01 14.02
CA LEU A 197 -32.60 17.08 13.60
C LEU A 197 -34.02 16.53 13.45
N GLY A 198 -34.20 15.30 12.96
CA GLY A 198 -35.50 14.63 12.89
C GLY A 198 -36.14 14.40 14.26
N GLN A 199 -35.34 14.33 15.33
CA GLN A 199 -35.77 14.16 16.72
C GLN A 199 -35.88 15.49 17.49
N ALA A 200 -35.65 16.65 16.85
CA ALA A 200 -35.61 17.94 17.51
C ALA A 200 -36.96 18.30 18.23
N TYR A 201 -38.07 17.82 17.69
CA TYR A 201 -39.39 18.05 18.33
C TYR A 201 -39.50 17.33 19.69
N GLN A 202 -38.89 16.12 19.83
CA GLN A 202 -38.85 15.38 21.09
C GLN A 202 -37.98 16.11 22.13
N ALA A 203 -36.87 16.71 21.67
CA ALA A 203 -36.03 17.53 22.53
C ALA A 203 -36.76 18.75 23.09
N VAL A 204 -37.62 19.42 22.31
CA VAL A 204 -38.48 20.53 22.78
C VAL A 204 -39.50 20.06 23.84
N SER A 205 -39.92 18.78 23.77
CA SER A 205 -40.81 18.14 24.74
C SER A 205 -40.09 17.66 26.02
N GLY A 206 -38.75 17.84 26.10
CA GLY A 206 -37.92 17.48 27.23
C GLY A 206 -37.16 16.14 27.06
N ASP A 207 -37.39 15.38 25.98
CA ASP A 207 -36.64 14.14 25.69
C ASP A 207 -35.48 14.41 24.72
N ILE A 208 -34.30 14.64 25.28
CA ILE A 208 -33.05 14.89 24.53
C ILE A 208 -32.22 13.64 24.25
N VAL A 209 -32.64 12.48 24.77
CA VAL A 209 -31.80 11.24 24.72
C VAL A 209 -31.54 10.80 23.29
N GLY A 210 -32.56 10.74 22.44
CA GLY A 210 -32.41 10.34 21.05
C GLY A 210 -31.51 11.30 20.24
N VAL A 211 -31.65 12.60 20.46
CA VAL A 211 -30.80 13.63 19.81
C VAL A 211 -29.34 13.45 20.20
N THR A 212 -29.05 13.25 21.49
CA THR A 212 -27.70 13.07 22.02
C THR A 212 -27.06 11.79 21.48
N GLN A 213 -27.81 10.70 21.42
CA GLN A 213 -27.34 9.42 20.83
C GLN A 213 -27.00 9.59 19.34
N SER A 214 -27.86 10.24 18.58
CA SER A 214 -27.65 10.47 17.13
C SER A 214 -26.43 11.34 16.86
N LEU A 215 -26.18 12.36 17.67
CA LEU A 215 -24.95 13.16 17.61
C LEU A 215 -23.72 12.32 17.99
N GLY A 216 -23.84 11.42 18.97
CA GLY A 216 -22.78 10.47 19.32
C GLY A 216 -22.37 9.59 18.14
N VAL A 217 -23.34 9.07 17.39
CA VAL A 217 -23.09 8.31 16.15
C VAL A 217 -22.31 9.15 15.13
N ALA A 218 -22.76 10.41 14.91
CA ALA A 218 -22.10 11.32 13.98
C ALA A 218 -20.62 11.51 14.32
N PHE A 219 -20.30 11.83 15.57
CA PHE A 219 -18.91 12.07 15.98
C PHE A 219 -18.06 10.80 15.97
N ASN A 220 -18.61 9.67 16.43
CA ASN A 220 -17.90 8.39 16.45
C ASN A 220 -17.51 7.92 15.04
N SER A 221 -18.39 8.09 14.05
CA SER A 221 -18.11 7.72 12.65
C SER A 221 -16.90 8.46 12.10
N THR A 222 -16.88 9.79 12.26
CA THR A 222 -15.76 10.59 11.78
C THR A 222 -14.49 10.34 12.57
N PHE A 223 -14.56 10.17 13.89
CA PHE A 223 -13.40 9.89 14.73
C PHE A 223 -12.70 8.59 14.31
N VAL A 224 -13.44 7.50 14.17
CA VAL A 224 -12.89 6.21 13.74
C VAL A 224 -12.29 6.30 12.35
N ALA A 225 -13.01 6.90 11.40
CA ALA A 225 -12.54 7.08 10.03
C ALA A 225 -11.22 7.86 9.95
N LEU A 226 -11.08 8.94 10.72
CA LEU A 226 -9.85 9.73 10.75
C LEU A 226 -8.68 8.95 11.35
N VAL A 227 -8.88 8.25 12.47
CA VAL A 227 -7.83 7.41 13.09
C VAL A 227 -7.36 6.33 12.12
N VAL A 228 -8.30 5.62 11.51
CA VAL A 228 -8.03 4.55 10.52
C VAL A 228 -7.27 5.12 9.31
N SER A 229 -7.69 6.27 8.79
CA SER A 229 -7.05 6.93 7.65
C SER A 229 -5.60 7.33 7.95
N ILE A 230 -5.33 7.90 9.12
CA ILE A 230 -3.96 8.29 9.54
C ILE A 230 -3.05 7.06 9.57
N LEU A 231 -3.50 5.95 10.16
CA LEU A 231 -2.73 4.71 10.21
C LEU A 231 -2.46 4.15 8.81
N LEU A 232 -3.49 4.14 7.95
CA LEU A 232 -3.34 3.64 6.59
C LEU A 232 -2.39 4.50 5.76
N MET A 233 -2.50 5.83 5.86
CA MET A 233 -1.59 6.76 5.15
C MET A 233 -0.15 6.60 5.61
N PHE A 234 0.09 6.38 6.91
CA PHE A 234 1.42 6.08 7.42
C PHE A 234 1.99 4.79 6.79
N LEU A 235 1.22 3.70 6.76
CA LEU A 235 1.67 2.43 6.16
C LEU A 235 1.94 2.57 4.66
N LEU A 236 1.08 3.28 3.94
CA LEU A 236 1.25 3.56 2.52
C LEU A 236 2.56 4.34 2.27
N HIS A 237 2.82 5.36 3.07
CA HIS A 237 4.04 6.16 2.95
C HIS A 237 5.30 5.33 3.22
N GLN A 238 5.28 4.41 4.22
CA GLN A 238 6.41 3.50 4.47
C GLN A 238 6.68 2.58 3.27
N LEU A 239 5.64 2.08 2.61
CA LEU A 239 5.81 1.27 1.41
C LEU A 239 6.40 2.09 0.25
N GLN A 240 5.92 3.31 0.03
CA GLN A 240 6.47 4.23 -0.99
C GLN A 240 7.97 4.47 -0.76
N LEU A 241 8.37 4.81 0.46
CA LEU A 241 9.79 4.99 0.80
C LEU A 241 10.63 3.73 0.55
N LEU A 242 10.07 2.55 0.79
CA LEU A 242 10.77 1.29 0.51
C LEU A 242 10.97 1.05 -0.99
N GLN A 243 9.96 1.37 -1.80
CA GLN A 243 10.00 1.28 -3.26
C GLN A 243 10.97 2.28 -3.87
N ASP A 244 10.93 3.54 -3.43
CA ASP A 244 11.85 4.59 -3.89
C ASP A 244 13.32 4.21 -3.60
N ARG A 245 13.58 3.67 -2.39
CA ARG A 245 14.92 3.18 -2.04
C ARG A 245 15.35 2.02 -2.91
N LEU A 246 14.47 1.08 -3.23
CA LEU A 246 14.80 -0.03 -4.15
C LEU A 246 15.23 0.49 -5.51
N VAL A 247 14.53 1.46 -6.07
CA VAL A 247 14.85 2.08 -7.38
C VAL A 247 16.22 2.75 -7.34
N LEU A 248 16.47 3.57 -6.32
CA LEU A 248 17.75 4.25 -6.13
C LEU A 248 18.92 3.28 -5.92
N ASP A 249 18.72 2.26 -5.08
CA ASP A 249 19.72 1.23 -4.82
C ASP A 249 20.05 0.44 -6.09
N CYS A 250 19.05 0.18 -6.94
CA CYS A 250 19.23 -0.48 -8.23
C CYS A 250 20.03 0.39 -9.22
N GLN A 251 19.74 1.69 -9.31
CA GLN A 251 20.50 2.62 -10.14
C GLN A 251 21.95 2.69 -9.68
N ASN A 252 22.19 2.83 -8.39
CA ASN A 252 23.52 2.87 -7.80
C ASN A 252 24.30 1.58 -8.04
N TYR A 253 23.63 0.41 -7.94
CA TYR A 253 24.24 -0.88 -8.24
C TYR A 253 24.69 -0.95 -9.71
N CYS A 254 23.81 -0.55 -10.64
CA CYS A 254 24.14 -0.55 -12.06
C CYS A 254 25.28 0.44 -12.38
N ASP A 255 25.29 1.63 -11.77
CA ASP A 255 26.38 2.57 -11.96
C ASP A 255 27.70 1.99 -11.44
N ALA A 256 27.73 1.53 -10.19
CA ALA A 256 28.96 1.08 -9.51
C ALA A 256 29.50 -0.22 -10.07
N ARG A 257 28.64 -1.18 -10.47
CA ARG A 257 29.04 -2.55 -10.85
C ARG A 257 29.02 -2.80 -12.35
N LEU A 258 28.37 -1.93 -13.14
CA LEU A 258 28.27 -2.12 -14.58
C LEU A 258 28.89 -0.93 -15.32
N ILE A 259 28.32 0.29 -15.18
CA ILE A 259 28.64 1.42 -16.05
C ILE A 259 30.11 1.88 -15.88
N ARG A 260 30.57 1.98 -14.61
CA ARG A 260 31.95 2.41 -14.32
C ARG A 260 33.03 1.47 -14.85
N HIS A 261 32.69 0.23 -15.12
CA HIS A 261 33.64 -0.77 -15.63
C HIS A 261 33.57 -0.94 -17.15
N MET A 262 32.64 -0.25 -17.83
CA MET A 262 32.53 -0.30 -19.28
C MET A 262 33.63 0.53 -19.96
N GLN A 263 34.25 -0.03 -20.96
CA GLN A 263 35.20 0.65 -21.82
C GLN A 263 34.92 0.37 -23.29
N VAL A 264 34.98 1.40 -24.10
CA VAL A 264 34.88 1.28 -25.56
C VAL A 264 36.30 1.22 -26.10
N PRO A 265 36.66 0.17 -26.86
CA PRO A 265 37.97 0.12 -27.49
C PRO A 265 38.11 1.32 -28.44
N GLU A 266 39.22 2.06 -28.34
CA GLU A 266 39.56 3.10 -29.34
C GLU A 266 39.61 2.41 -30.72
N LYS A 267 38.69 2.80 -31.61
CA LYS A 267 38.84 2.47 -33.03
C LYS A 267 40.13 3.16 -33.50
N ASN A 268 41.21 2.39 -33.62
CA ASN A 268 42.38 2.85 -34.37
C ASN A 268 41.88 3.25 -35.76
N GLU A 269 41.68 4.55 -35.97
CA GLU A 269 41.62 5.15 -37.31
C GLU A 269 42.94 4.83 -38.02
N LYS A 270 43.06 3.65 -38.58
CA LYS A 270 44.05 3.38 -39.60
C LYS A 270 43.45 3.83 -40.90
N SER A 271 43.96 4.99 -41.31
CA SER A 271 44.00 5.64 -42.61
C SER A 271 43.66 4.77 -43.82
#